data_9d1d08278da2afdf3ded144c61763b44
#
_entry.id   9d1d08278da2afdf3ded144c61763b44
#
_cell.length_a   1.000
_cell.length_b   1.000
_cell.length_c   1.000
_cell.angle_alpha   90.00
_cell.angle_beta   90.00
_cell.angle_gamma   90.00
#
_symmetry.space_group_name_H-M   'P 1'
#
loop_
_entity.id
_entity.type
_entity.pdbx_description
1 polymer ?
#
loop_
_entity_poly.entity_id
_entity_poly.type
_entity_poly.pdbx_seq_one_letter_code
_entity_poly.pdbx_strand_id
1 'polypeptide(L)'
;MKTSANKILKYLFNFQVVDNLKKKLNKQTILAGILVLSFLTTTFYFVRPNNFDFILNKQFIEKKIQKVFNLESKINGNISYNLLPSPRLVITKINLNLDKRNEKGIFVDEINILLSPFKLRNLKSLNYEKFLILNQKVRVQPEQFINYINYLSLDLDKSLAFKNSEIFFKNTQGESVSFENFNLKKIFKNGVNKINSDGIFSKNKIKIKFTNEPNKKKFFKASIPNLNMNLDIIFDQQSSLENLSGQMRVDLLETILMLNFSGKKNFILSESFFRNKFLNSQLKGNISFEENFFFDLNFMVNKIDLRKLLFYYFSSDNNRNPLISGISKKINGKIKIQNKSSNSFIGKINNTEATLVFENGNVKIENISSDFSRGAKLDMTALFRDVEVDPLVDFSLNFSTVNAKKFFRRFDLYDVDEKALSFFVKGSVNLEERKIKLKEIIKNNNERIGKKNILFIEKEFNENVIDTSILDLFDFFKLKKFAKQTVYIED
;
A
#
# COMPACT_ATOMS: atom_id res chain seq x y z
N MET A 1 19.78 -2.79 -79.93
CA MET A 1 18.77 -2.84 -78.86
C MET A 1 17.77 -1.72 -78.77
N LYS A 2 17.85 -0.63 -79.52
CA LYS A 2 16.86 0.45 -79.57
C LYS A 2 15.59 0.16 -80.37
N THR A 3 15.59 -0.83 -81.27
CA THR A 3 14.47 -1.17 -82.20
C THR A 3 13.39 -2.04 -81.51
N SER A 4 13.76 -2.84 -80.50
CA SER A 4 12.82 -3.72 -79.79
C SER A 4 11.93 -2.97 -78.79
N ALA A 5 12.49 -1.99 -78.07
CA ALA A 5 11.73 -1.18 -77.11
C ALA A 5 10.64 -0.29 -77.76
N ASN A 6 10.96 0.28 -78.94
CA ASN A 6 10.00 1.06 -79.71
C ASN A 6 8.85 0.22 -80.32
N LYS A 7 9.08 -1.06 -80.61
CA LYS A 7 7.99 -1.96 -81.04
C LYS A 7 7.06 -2.33 -79.90
N ILE A 8 7.59 -2.56 -78.71
CA ILE A 8 6.80 -2.88 -77.48
C ILE A 8 5.96 -1.63 -77.09
N LEU A 9 6.56 -0.44 -77.06
CA LEU A 9 5.84 0.80 -76.82
C LEU A 9 4.74 1.07 -77.85
N LYS A 10 4.96 0.78 -79.15
CA LYS A 10 3.97 0.92 -80.22
C LYS A 10 2.81 -0.08 -80.05
N TYR A 11 3.06 -1.29 -79.48
CA TYR A 11 2.00 -2.26 -79.21
C TYR A 11 1.22 -1.90 -77.93
N LEU A 12 1.87 -1.33 -76.90
CA LEU A 12 1.20 -0.85 -75.69
C LEU A 12 0.38 0.42 -75.89
N PHE A 13 0.72 1.25 -76.90
CA PHE A 13 -0.03 2.45 -77.27
C PHE A 13 -0.84 2.31 -78.57
N ASN A 14 -1.19 1.05 -78.95
CA ASN A 14 -2.08 0.88 -80.12
C ASN A 14 -3.47 1.42 -79.74
N PHE A 15 -3.80 2.62 -80.23
CA PHE A 15 -5.03 3.36 -79.94
C PHE A 15 -6.30 2.53 -80.11
N GLN A 16 -6.31 1.54 -81.07
CA GLN A 16 -7.43 0.61 -81.24
C GLN A 16 -7.64 -0.32 -80.01
N VAL A 17 -6.59 -0.76 -79.34
CA VAL A 17 -6.73 -1.56 -78.13
C VAL A 17 -7.24 -0.71 -76.96
N VAL A 18 -6.79 0.53 -76.88
CA VAL A 18 -7.28 1.51 -75.91
C VAL A 18 -8.71 1.91 -76.14
N ASP A 19 -9.14 2.12 -77.44
CA ASP A 19 -10.52 2.44 -77.77
C ASP A 19 -11.47 1.23 -77.57
N ASN A 20 -11.03 0.03 -77.90
CA ASN A 20 -11.81 -1.19 -77.63
C ASN A 20 -11.93 -1.48 -76.13
N LEU A 21 -10.91 -1.15 -75.31
CA LEU A 21 -10.99 -1.18 -73.84
C LEU A 21 -11.95 -0.10 -73.37
N LYS A 22 -11.94 1.12 -73.89
CA LYS A 22 -12.87 2.19 -73.50
C LYS A 22 -14.34 1.86 -73.85
N LYS A 23 -14.62 1.18 -74.94
CA LYS A 23 -15.99 0.74 -75.28
C LYS A 23 -16.51 -0.41 -74.40
N LYS A 24 -15.64 -1.24 -73.88
CA LYS A 24 -16.02 -2.36 -72.98
C LYS A 24 -16.00 -2.02 -71.46
N LEU A 25 -15.35 -0.93 -71.07
CA LEU A 25 -15.26 -0.54 -69.65
C LEU A 25 -16.49 0.29 -69.27
N ASN A 26 -17.49 -0.37 -68.77
CA ASN A 26 -18.60 0.28 -68.07
C ASN A 26 -18.02 1.08 -66.84
N LYS A 27 -18.66 2.22 -66.52
CA LYS A 27 -18.24 3.03 -65.32
C LYS A 27 -18.04 2.20 -64.06
N GLN A 28 -18.80 1.13 -63.90
CA GLN A 28 -18.71 0.21 -62.76
C GLN A 28 -17.42 -0.64 -62.76
N THR A 29 -16.95 -1.09 -63.97
CA THR A 29 -15.68 -1.84 -64.07
C THR A 29 -14.45 -0.96 -63.81
N ILE A 30 -14.50 0.29 -64.25
CA ILE A 30 -13.43 1.28 -63.92
C ILE A 30 -13.41 1.55 -62.43
N LEU A 31 -14.56 1.78 -61.78
CA LEU A 31 -14.68 1.99 -60.36
C LEU A 31 -14.18 0.76 -59.57
N ALA A 32 -14.59 -0.45 -59.99
CA ALA A 32 -14.12 -1.69 -59.39
C ALA A 32 -12.59 -1.85 -59.49
N GLY A 33 -12.01 -1.52 -60.66
CA GLY A 33 -10.56 -1.53 -60.89
C GLY A 33 -9.82 -0.54 -59.98
N ILE A 34 -10.34 0.66 -59.82
CA ILE A 34 -9.78 1.67 -58.88
C ILE A 34 -9.86 1.17 -57.42
N LEU A 35 -10.98 0.57 -57.04
CA LEU A 35 -11.13 0.01 -55.67
C LEU A 35 -10.16 -1.13 -55.43
N VAL A 36 -9.98 -2.06 -56.36
CA VAL A 36 -9.02 -3.16 -56.28
C VAL A 36 -7.58 -2.63 -56.21
N LEU A 37 -7.21 -1.67 -57.07
CA LEU A 37 -5.88 -1.06 -57.03
C LEU A 37 -5.62 -0.32 -55.72
N SER A 38 -6.62 0.44 -55.26
CA SER A 38 -6.55 1.12 -53.95
C SER A 38 -6.38 0.11 -52.81
N PHE A 39 -7.12 -0.98 -52.82
CA PHE A 39 -7.01 -2.05 -51.85
C PHE A 39 -5.62 -2.71 -51.88
N LEU A 40 -5.11 -3.05 -53.04
CA LEU A 40 -3.79 -3.64 -53.24
C LEU A 40 -2.66 -2.69 -52.77
N THR A 41 -2.72 -1.43 -53.12
CA THR A 41 -1.73 -0.43 -52.71
C THR A 41 -1.77 -0.19 -51.21
N THR A 42 -2.95 -0.16 -50.63
CA THR A 42 -3.14 -0.03 -49.17
C THR A 42 -2.60 -1.26 -48.45
N THR A 43 -2.94 -2.45 -48.92
CA THR A 43 -2.44 -3.71 -48.36
C THR A 43 -0.91 -3.79 -48.45
N PHE A 44 -0.33 -3.48 -49.59
CA PHE A 44 1.11 -3.43 -49.80
C PHE A 44 1.80 -2.45 -48.86
N TYR A 45 1.20 -1.27 -48.67
CA TYR A 45 1.72 -0.27 -47.72
C TYR A 45 1.77 -0.79 -46.31
N PHE A 46 0.73 -1.48 -45.80
CA PHE A 46 0.66 -2.01 -44.45
C PHE A 46 1.52 -3.25 -44.25
N VAL A 47 1.76 -4.06 -45.29
CA VAL A 47 2.60 -5.28 -45.19
C VAL A 47 4.08 -4.97 -45.36
N ARG A 48 4.41 -3.83 -45.99
CA ARG A 48 5.80 -3.44 -46.30
C ARG A 48 6.79 -3.56 -45.12
N PRO A 49 6.46 -3.26 -43.85
CA PRO A 49 7.40 -3.40 -42.77
C PRO A 49 7.89 -4.83 -42.49
N ASN A 50 7.19 -5.87 -42.99
CA ASN A 50 7.68 -7.24 -42.88
C ASN A 50 9.01 -7.47 -43.62
N ASN A 51 9.31 -6.64 -44.62
CA ASN A 51 10.54 -6.71 -45.41
C ASN A 51 11.69 -5.89 -44.78
N PHE A 52 11.48 -5.29 -43.59
CA PHE A 52 12.54 -4.54 -42.95
C PHE A 52 13.45 -5.52 -42.15
N ASP A 53 14.75 -5.35 -42.32
CA ASP A 53 15.72 -6.13 -41.54
C ASP A 53 15.83 -5.57 -40.12
N PHE A 54 15.01 -6.07 -39.24
CA PHE A 54 15.01 -5.66 -37.84
C PHE A 54 16.21 -6.22 -37.06
N ILE A 55 16.76 -7.36 -37.48
CA ILE A 55 17.86 -8.04 -36.80
C ILE A 55 19.14 -7.25 -36.94
N LEU A 56 19.49 -6.85 -38.16
CA LEU A 56 20.65 -6.00 -38.41
C LEU A 56 20.49 -4.59 -37.83
N ASN A 57 19.26 -4.14 -37.56
CA ASN A 57 18.97 -2.81 -37.07
C ASN A 57 18.57 -2.76 -35.59
N LYS A 58 18.89 -3.78 -34.78
CA LYS A 58 18.57 -3.81 -33.34
C LYS A 58 19.04 -2.56 -32.59
N GLN A 59 20.30 -2.17 -32.77
CA GLN A 59 20.85 -0.98 -32.11
C GLN A 59 20.11 0.32 -32.51
N PHE A 60 19.68 0.42 -33.75
CA PHE A 60 18.89 1.56 -34.20
C PHE A 60 17.54 1.62 -33.47
N ILE A 61 16.89 0.46 -33.29
CA ILE A 61 15.60 0.35 -32.59
C ILE A 61 15.78 0.66 -31.10
N GLU A 62 16.81 0.16 -30.43
CA GLU A 62 17.17 0.46 -29.05
C GLU A 62 17.37 1.96 -28.85
N LYS A 63 18.19 2.62 -29.68
CA LYS A 63 18.38 4.07 -29.65
C LYS A 63 17.07 4.84 -29.87
N LYS A 64 16.19 4.32 -30.70
CA LYS A 64 14.90 4.96 -30.95
C LYS A 64 13.94 4.78 -29.79
N ILE A 65 13.92 3.63 -29.10
CA ILE A 65 13.18 3.40 -27.85
C ILE A 65 13.69 4.39 -26.77
N GLN A 66 15.01 4.51 -26.63
CA GLN A 66 15.62 5.45 -25.68
C GLN A 66 15.19 6.90 -25.97
N LYS A 67 15.24 7.31 -27.23
CA LYS A 67 14.86 8.67 -27.65
C LYS A 67 13.36 8.98 -27.40
N VAL A 68 12.48 8.01 -27.66
CA VAL A 68 11.03 8.23 -27.64
C VAL A 68 10.42 8.01 -26.26
N PHE A 69 10.89 6.99 -25.53
CA PHE A 69 10.32 6.59 -24.23
C PHE A 69 11.25 6.87 -23.06
N ASN A 70 12.42 7.42 -23.32
CA ASN A 70 13.47 7.64 -22.30
C ASN A 70 13.80 6.37 -21.52
N LEU A 71 13.79 5.22 -22.21
CA LEU A 71 14.10 3.89 -21.66
C LEU A 71 15.35 3.36 -22.35
N GLU A 72 16.43 3.19 -21.63
CA GLU A 72 17.57 2.46 -22.10
C GLU A 72 17.18 0.98 -22.25
N SER A 73 17.38 0.42 -23.43
CA SER A 73 16.91 -0.94 -23.73
C SER A 73 18.02 -1.76 -24.37
N LYS A 74 18.09 -3.06 -24.00
CA LYS A 74 18.94 -4.05 -24.63
C LYS A 74 18.07 -5.21 -25.10
N ILE A 75 18.02 -5.40 -26.42
CA ILE A 75 17.18 -6.41 -27.06
C ILE A 75 18.01 -7.70 -27.23
N ASN A 76 17.70 -8.71 -26.45
CA ASN A 76 18.38 -10.01 -26.52
C ASN A 76 17.65 -11.02 -27.44
N GLY A 77 16.36 -10.82 -27.69
CA GLY A 77 15.53 -11.66 -28.54
C GLY A 77 15.33 -11.15 -29.95
N ASN A 78 14.19 -11.49 -30.51
CA ASN A 78 13.80 -11.17 -31.88
C ASN A 78 12.91 -9.94 -31.94
N ILE A 79 12.88 -9.31 -33.11
CA ILE A 79 11.97 -8.22 -33.44
C ILE A 79 11.17 -8.65 -34.64
N SER A 80 9.84 -8.58 -34.55
CA SER A 80 8.92 -8.86 -35.64
C SER A 80 7.90 -7.75 -35.78
N TYR A 81 7.32 -7.64 -36.94
CA TYR A 81 6.21 -6.72 -37.22
C TYR A 81 4.88 -7.48 -37.32
N ASN A 82 3.88 -6.98 -36.62
CA ASN A 82 2.51 -7.50 -36.70
C ASN A 82 1.56 -6.38 -37.06
N LEU A 83 0.70 -6.63 -38.06
CA LEU A 83 -0.27 -5.65 -38.54
C LEU A 83 -1.53 -5.59 -37.67
N LEU A 84 -2.04 -6.73 -37.25
CA LEU A 84 -3.30 -6.83 -36.51
C LEU A 84 -3.11 -6.97 -35.00
N PRO A 85 -4.02 -6.41 -34.18
CA PRO A 85 -5.16 -5.53 -34.51
C PRO A 85 -4.76 -4.10 -34.88
N SER A 86 -3.50 -3.75 -34.72
CA SER A 86 -2.91 -2.46 -35.13
C SER A 86 -1.42 -2.66 -35.43
N PRO A 87 -0.83 -1.87 -36.37
CA PRO A 87 0.60 -1.95 -36.69
C PRO A 87 1.47 -1.84 -35.48
N ARG A 88 2.35 -2.83 -35.25
CA ARG A 88 3.22 -2.88 -34.06
C ARG A 88 4.50 -3.67 -34.31
N LEU A 89 5.53 -3.30 -33.57
CA LEU A 89 6.71 -4.15 -33.40
C LEU A 89 6.51 -5.00 -32.15
N VAL A 90 6.73 -6.28 -32.28
CA VAL A 90 6.80 -7.24 -31.17
C VAL A 90 8.29 -7.54 -30.92
N ILE A 91 8.74 -7.25 -29.71
CA ILE A 91 10.14 -7.43 -29.31
C ILE A 91 10.17 -8.41 -28.16
N THR A 92 10.93 -9.48 -28.30
CA THR A 92 11.07 -10.52 -27.27
C THR A 92 12.39 -10.38 -26.51
N LYS A 93 12.39 -10.82 -25.22
CA LYS A 93 13.57 -10.86 -24.34
C LYS A 93 14.31 -9.52 -24.29
N ILE A 94 13.63 -8.49 -23.80
CA ILE A 94 14.21 -7.15 -23.67
C ILE A 94 14.53 -6.84 -22.21
N ASN A 95 15.68 -6.22 -21.99
CA ASN A 95 16.03 -5.63 -20.70
C ASN A 95 15.85 -4.10 -20.79
N LEU A 96 15.12 -3.52 -19.84
CA LEU A 96 14.78 -2.10 -19.79
C LEU A 96 15.44 -1.47 -18.57
N ASN A 97 16.28 -0.48 -18.77
CA ASN A 97 16.94 0.29 -17.72
C ASN A 97 16.34 1.68 -17.62
N LEU A 98 15.99 2.06 -16.39
CA LEU A 98 15.49 3.41 -16.07
C LEU A 98 16.62 4.38 -15.71
N ASP A 99 17.75 3.84 -15.26
CA ASP A 99 18.92 4.62 -14.84
C ASP A 99 20.18 4.09 -15.52
N LYS A 100 20.93 4.98 -16.16
CA LYS A 100 22.21 4.67 -16.84
C LYS A 100 23.31 4.13 -15.92
N ARG A 101 23.15 4.31 -14.59
CA ARG A 101 24.14 3.90 -13.59
C ARG A 101 23.90 2.50 -13.02
N ASN A 102 22.73 1.91 -13.28
CA ASN A 102 22.34 0.64 -12.69
C ASN A 102 22.24 -0.45 -13.76
N GLU A 103 23.08 -1.46 -13.68
CA GLU A 103 23.09 -2.62 -14.60
C GLU A 103 21.87 -3.54 -14.45
N LYS A 104 21.11 -3.40 -13.35
CA LYS A 104 19.96 -4.26 -13.06
C LYS A 104 18.66 -3.62 -13.60
N GLY A 105 18.37 -3.90 -14.87
CA GLY A 105 17.13 -3.49 -15.52
C GLY A 105 15.95 -4.41 -15.23
N ILE A 106 14.77 -3.99 -15.72
CA ILE A 106 13.56 -4.80 -15.76
C ILE A 106 13.65 -5.73 -16.97
N PHE A 107 13.67 -7.04 -16.72
CA PHE A 107 13.55 -8.01 -17.80
C PHE A 107 12.08 -8.24 -18.15
N VAL A 108 11.78 -8.20 -19.45
CA VAL A 108 10.44 -8.42 -20.00
C VAL A 108 10.53 -9.41 -21.15
N ASP A 109 9.70 -10.45 -21.11
CA ASP A 109 9.72 -11.49 -22.14
C ASP A 109 9.22 -10.98 -23.49
N GLU A 110 8.20 -10.13 -23.50
CA GLU A 110 7.65 -9.55 -24.72
C GLU A 110 7.09 -8.14 -24.47
N ILE A 111 7.42 -7.24 -25.40
CA ILE A 111 6.81 -5.92 -25.47
C ILE A 111 6.24 -5.67 -26.86
N ASN A 112 5.23 -4.81 -26.91
CA ASN A 112 4.61 -4.36 -28.15
C ASN A 112 4.78 -2.85 -28.29
N ILE A 113 5.40 -2.38 -29.36
CA ILE A 113 5.50 -0.97 -29.71
C ILE A 113 4.49 -0.65 -30.79
N LEU A 114 3.41 0.03 -30.45
CA LEU A 114 2.41 0.46 -31.41
C LEU A 114 2.99 1.53 -32.33
N LEU A 115 2.76 1.38 -33.63
CA LEU A 115 3.25 2.26 -34.69
C LEU A 115 2.13 3.12 -35.23
N SER A 116 2.47 4.34 -35.65
CA SER A 116 1.55 5.17 -36.43
C SER A 116 1.28 4.52 -37.78
N PRO A 117 0.02 4.27 -38.19
CA PRO A 117 -0.33 3.64 -39.44
C PRO A 117 0.09 4.46 -40.65
N PHE A 118 0.28 5.78 -40.51
CA PHE A 118 0.65 6.69 -41.61
C PHE A 118 2.15 6.83 -41.83
N LYS A 119 3.01 6.16 -41.08
CA LYS A 119 4.48 6.29 -41.15
C LYS A 119 5.19 4.94 -41.23
N LEU A 120 4.68 4.04 -42.09
CA LEU A 120 5.24 2.68 -42.26
C LEU A 120 6.17 2.54 -43.49
N ARG A 121 6.53 3.65 -44.16
CA ARG A 121 7.24 3.64 -45.42
C ARG A 121 8.64 3.01 -45.34
N ASN A 122 9.40 3.26 -44.31
CA ASN A 122 10.73 2.71 -44.09
C ASN A 122 11.05 2.66 -42.61
N LEU A 123 12.12 1.93 -42.22
CA LEU A 123 12.53 1.72 -40.83
C LEU A 123 12.77 3.06 -40.08
N LYS A 124 13.39 4.05 -40.78
CA LYS A 124 13.69 5.36 -40.14
C LYS A 124 12.42 6.17 -39.90
N SER A 125 11.40 6.05 -40.74
CA SER A 125 10.14 6.79 -40.66
C SER A 125 9.14 6.19 -39.65
N LEU A 126 9.35 4.95 -39.17
CA LEU A 126 8.46 4.36 -38.19
C LEU A 126 8.27 5.32 -37.02
N ASN A 127 7.04 5.62 -36.64
CA ASN A 127 6.73 6.48 -35.50
C ASN A 127 6.14 5.65 -34.38
N TYR A 128 6.86 5.60 -33.25
CA TYR A 128 6.46 4.88 -32.05
C TYR A 128 5.44 5.73 -31.28
N GLU A 129 4.24 5.21 -31.04
CA GLU A 129 3.16 5.94 -30.38
C GLU A 129 2.88 5.45 -28.97
N LYS A 130 3.03 4.15 -28.77
CA LYS A 130 2.72 3.55 -27.49
C LYS A 130 3.63 2.36 -27.20
N PHE A 131 4.14 2.31 -25.98
CA PHE A 131 4.86 1.17 -25.42
C PHE A 131 3.87 0.33 -24.61
N LEU A 132 3.72 -0.93 -24.95
CA LEU A 132 2.71 -1.81 -24.38
C LEU A 132 3.30 -3.13 -23.95
N ILE A 133 3.13 -3.46 -22.67
CA ILE A 133 3.48 -4.75 -22.05
C ILE A 133 2.17 -5.50 -21.81
N LEU A 134 2.05 -6.72 -22.36
CA LEU A 134 0.85 -7.54 -22.31
C LEU A 134 1.13 -8.89 -21.67
N ASN A 135 0.30 -9.30 -20.71
CA ASN A 135 0.28 -10.65 -20.13
C ASN A 135 1.68 -11.12 -19.64
N GLN A 136 2.47 -10.20 -19.10
CA GLN A 136 3.85 -10.48 -18.71
C GLN A 136 4.01 -10.55 -17.19
N LYS A 137 4.99 -11.37 -16.77
CA LYS A 137 5.48 -11.39 -15.39
C LYS A 137 6.69 -10.48 -15.27
N VAL A 138 6.52 -9.34 -14.63
CA VAL A 138 7.58 -8.33 -14.50
C VAL A 138 8.12 -8.35 -13.09
N ARG A 139 9.43 -8.57 -12.95
CA ARG A 139 10.12 -8.51 -11.66
C ARG A 139 10.68 -7.10 -11.44
N VAL A 140 10.30 -6.52 -10.32
CA VAL A 140 10.70 -5.17 -9.90
C VAL A 140 11.52 -5.28 -8.63
N GLN A 141 12.64 -4.57 -8.58
CA GLN A 141 13.48 -4.50 -7.37
C GLN A 141 12.99 -3.35 -6.49
N PRO A 142 12.69 -3.59 -5.20
CA PRO A 142 12.19 -2.56 -4.28
C PRO A 142 13.15 -1.36 -4.17
N GLU A 143 14.45 -1.59 -4.24
CA GLU A 143 15.47 -0.54 -4.13
C GLU A 143 15.39 0.48 -5.28
N GLN A 144 14.82 0.07 -6.41
CA GLN A 144 14.64 0.93 -7.59
C GLN A 144 13.27 1.61 -7.63
N PHE A 145 12.44 1.45 -6.62
CA PHE A 145 11.06 1.97 -6.61
C PHE A 145 11.01 3.49 -6.87
N ILE A 146 11.93 4.25 -6.30
CA ILE A 146 12.04 5.69 -6.55
C ILE A 146 12.34 5.99 -8.02
N ASN A 147 13.17 5.19 -8.67
CA ASN A 147 13.50 5.37 -10.09
C ASN A 147 12.27 5.10 -10.98
N TYR A 148 11.43 4.12 -10.61
CA TYR A 148 10.17 3.87 -11.32
C TYR A 148 9.18 5.04 -11.18
N ILE A 149 9.02 5.58 -9.97
CA ILE A 149 8.19 6.77 -9.74
C ILE A 149 8.71 7.96 -10.53
N ASN A 150 10.02 8.20 -10.52
CA ASN A 150 10.66 9.26 -11.27
C ASN A 150 10.39 9.12 -12.76
N TYR A 151 10.57 7.92 -13.31
CA TYR A 151 10.28 7.64 -14.70
C TYR A 151 8.80 7.87 -15.04
N LEU A 152 7.89 7.39 -14.20
CA LEU A 152 6.46 7.60 -14.41
C LEU A 152 6.05 9.07 -14.31
N SER A 153 6.82 9.89 -13.60
CA SER A 153 6.56 11.34 -13.49
C SER A 153 7.09 12.16 -14.68
N LEU A 154 7.94 11.58 -15.55
CA LEU A 154 8.45 12.27 -16.74
C LEU A 154 7.34 12.67 -17.70
N ASP A 155 7.47 13.83 -18.32
CA ASP A 155 6.54 14.32 -19.34
C ASP A 155 6.90 13.72 -20.71
N LEU A 156 6.43 12.51 -20.95
CA LEU A 156 6.65 11.78 -22.20
C LEU A 156 5.46 11.93 -23.13
N ASP A 157 5.66 12.45 -24.34
CA ASP A 157 4.60 12.60 -25.35
C ASP A 157 3.94 11.28 -25.77
N LYS A 158 4.61 10.17 -25.49
CA LYS A 158 4.14 8.85 -25.88
C LYS A 158 3.60 8.07 -24.69
N SER A 159 2.55 7.32 -24.91
CA SER A 159 1.91 6.56 -23.85
C SER A 159 2.64 5.27 -23.51
N LEU A 160 2.67 4.95 -22.21
CA LEU A 160 3.11 3.67 -21.66
C LEU A 160 1.91 2.92 -21.10
N ALA A 161 1.82 1.62 -21.35
CA ALA A 161 0.78 0.80 -20.72
C ALA A 161 1.26 -0.60 -20.40
N PHE A 162 0.78 -1.10 -19.28
CA PHE A 162 0.75 -2.51 -18.91
C PHE A 162 -0.69 -2.99 -18.99
N LYS A 163 -0.90 -4.20 -19.44
CA LYS A 163 -2.21 -4.83 -19.44
C LYS A 163 -2.12 -6.28 -18.99
N ASN A 164 -2.98 -6.64 -18.04
CA ASN A 164 -3.13 -8.00 -17.55
C ASN A 164 -1.78 -8.64 -17.18
N SER A 165 -0.89 -7.84 -16.59
CA SER A 165 0.47 -8.26 -16.23
C SER A 165 0.52 -8.59 -14.74
N GLU A 166 1.55 -9.30 -14.33
CA GLU A 166 1.83 -9.60 -12.94
C GLU A 166 3.15 -8.92 -12.54
N ILE A 167 3.13 -8.11 -11.49
CA ILE A 167 4.31 -7.39 -11.01
C ILE A 167 4.75 -8.01 -9.69
N PHE A 168 5.97 -8.52 -9.66
CA PHE A 168 6.59 -9.12 -8.48
C PHE A 168 7.61 -8.16 -7.87
N PHE A 169 7.43 -7.84 -6.60
CA PHE A 169 8.45 -7.19 -5.78
C PHE A 169 9.14 -8.25 -4.93
N LYS A 170 10.39 -8.53 -5.22
CA LYS A 170 11.20 -9.48 -4.45
C LYS A 170 12.25 -8.72 -3.67
N ASN A 171 12.23 -8.82 -2.35
CA ASN A 171 13.27 -8.24 -1.52
C ASN A 171 14.52 -9.14 -1.46
N THR A 172 15.59 -8.63 -0.85
CA THR A 172 16.87 -9.35 -0.66
C THR A 172 16.73 -10.62 0.18
N GLN A 173 15.65 -10.76 0.97
CA GLN A 173 15.38 -11.91 1.84
C GLN A 173 14.50 -12.97 1.17
N GLY A 174 14.09 -12.77 -0.09
CA GLY A 174 13.31 -13.74 -0.85
C GLY A 174 11.80 -13.61 -0.71
N GLU A 175 11.29 -12.77 0.18
CA GLU A 175 9.86 -12.45 0.27
C GLU A 175 9.39 -11.77 -1.01
N SER A 176 8.28 -12.22 -1.57
CA SER A 176 7.69 -11.63 -2.76
C SER A 176 6.30 -11.09 -2.47
N VAL A 177 6.09 -9.86 -2.89
CA VAL A 177 4.75 -9.25 -2.94
C VAL A 177 4.37 -9.11 -4.40
N SER A 178 3.18 -9.59 -4.77
CA SER A 178 2.71 -9.53 -6.15
C SER A 178 1.47 -8.66 -6.31
N PHE A 179 1.42 -7.95 -7.45
CA PHE A 179 0.21 -7.38 -8.01
C PHE A 179 -0.23 -8.24 -9.20
N GLU A 180 -1.36 -8.88 -9.07
CA GLU A 180 -1.96 -9.71 -10.11
C GLU A 180 -2.91 -8.89 -10.98
N ASN A 181 -3.11 -9.31 -12.24
CA ASN A 181 -3.99 -8.63 -13.19
C ASN A 181 -3.72 -7.12 -13.27
N PHE A 182 -2.44 -6.76 -13.18
CA PHE A 182 -2.01 -5.37 -13.13
C PHE A 182 -2.18 -4.68 -14.47
N ASN A 183 -2.92 -3.57 -14.44
CA ASN A 183 -3.09 -2.66 -15.56
C ASN A 183 -2.53 -1.30 -15.18
N LEU A 184 -1.78 -0.68 -16.08
CA LEU A 184 -1.29 0.69 -15.94
C LEU A 184 -1.40 1.40 -17.28
N LYS A 185 -1.86 2.63 -17.24
CA LYS A 185 -1.89 3.53 -18.41
C LYS A 185 -1.35 4.88 -18.03
N LYS A 186 -0.22 5.26 -18.62
CA LYS A 186 0.35 6.59 -18.52
C LYS A 186 0.06 7.37 -19.78
N ILE A 187 -0.44 8.58 -19.64
CA ILE A 187 -0.74 9.52 -20.74
C ILE A 187 -0.23 10.90 -20.34
N PHE A 188 0.52 11.53 -21.24
CA PHE A 188 0.83 12.94 -21.17
C PHE A 188 0.13 13.67 -22.34
N LYS A 189 -0.68 14.67 -22.03
CA LYS A 189 -1.38 15.46 -23.04
C LYS A 189 -1.65 16.86 -22.50
N ASN A 190 -1.37 17.88 -23.31
CA ASN A 190 -1.59 19.29 -22.97
C ASN A 190 -0.91 19.69 -21.63
N GLY A 191 0.32 19.22 -21.40
CA GLY A 191 1.04 19.47 -20.16
C GLY A 191 0.56 18.68 -18.94
N VAL A 192 -0.47 17.83 -19.08
CA VAL A 192 -1.02 17.04 -17.98
C VAL A 192 -0.53 15.60 -18.05
N ASN A 193 0.15 15.15 -17.01
CA ASN A 193 0.57 13.76 -16.84
C ASN A 193 -0.47 13.01 -16.00
N LYS A 194 -1.08 11.96 -16.56
CA LYS A 194 -2.08 11.11 -15.91
C LYS A 194 -1.62 9.67 -15.91
N ILE A 195 -1.64 9.04 -14.74
CA ILE A 195 -1.41 7.61 -14.57
C ILE A 195 -2.65 7.01 -13.93
N ASN A 196 -3.21 5.99 -14.58
CA ASN A 196 -4.26 5.16 -14.00
C ASN A 196 -3.74 3.74 -13.92
N SER A 197 -3.92 3.11 -12.78
CA SER A 197 -3.55 1.71 -12.56
C SER A 197 -4.63 1.01 -11.75
N ASP A 198 -4.82 -0.26 -12.04
CA ASP A 198 -5.64 -1.17 -11.26
C ASP A 198 -5.01 -2.57 -11.26
N GLY A 199 -5.37 -3.36 -10.27
CA GLY A 199 -4.88 -4.73 -10.11
C GLY A 199 -5.43 -5.37 -8.85
N ILE A 200 -4.90 -6.56 -8.53
CA ILE A 200 -5.24 -7.29 -7.32
C ILE A 200 -3.98 -7.36 -6.45
N PHE A 201 -4.07 -6.87 -5.23
CA PHE A 201 -3.03 -6.90 -4.22
C PHE A 201 -3.55 -7.62 -2.98
N SER A 202 -2.87 -8.68 -2.56
CA SER A 202 -3.30 -9.48 -1.39
C SER A 202 -4.79 -9.82 -1.41
N LYS A 203 -5.28 -10.36 -2.54
CA LYS A 203 -6.69 -10.73 -2.81
C LYS A 203 -7.67 -9.54 -2.90
N ASN A 204 -7.22 -8.31 -2.73
CA ASN A 204 -8.05 -7.11 -2.79
C ASN A 204 -7.83 -6.33 -4.08
N LYS A 205 -8.92 -5.88 -4.71
CA LYS A 205 -8.83 -5.01 -5.87
C LYS A 205 -8.36 -3.63 -5.45
N ILE A 206 -7.27 -3.16 -6.04
CA ILE A 206 -6.72 -1.82 -5.84
C ILE A 206 -6.88 -0.98 -7.10
N LYS A 207 -7.17 0.30 -6.94
CA LYS A 207 -7.16 1.30 -8.02
C LYS A 207 -6.27 2.45 -7.61
N ILE A 208 -5.39 2.88 -8.52
CA ILE A 208 -4.44 3.97 -8.29
C ILE A 208 -4.61 5.00 -9.41
N LYS A 209 -4.64 6.28 -9.05
CA LYS A 209 -4.64 7.41 -9.97
C LYS A 209 -3.60 8.43 -9.54
N PHE A 210 -2.78 8.87 -10.47
CA PHE A 210 -1.88 9.99 -10.28
C PHE A 210 -2.14 11.03 -11.35
N THR A 211 -2.16 12.30 -10.96
CA THR A 211 -2.33 13.44 -11.88
C THR A 211 -1.34 14.52 -11.52
N ASN A 212 -0.57 14.95 -12.51
CA ASN A 212 0.33 16.09 -12.41
C ASN A 212 -0.04 17.09 -13.50
N GLU A 213 -0.52 18.27 -13.11
CA GLU A 213 -0.89 19.37 -14.01
C GLU A 213 0.07 20.55 -13.79
N PRO A 214 0.50 21.25 -14.86
CA PRO A 214 1.30 22.46 -14.73
C PRO A 214 0.61 23.47 -13.82
N ASN A 215 1.39 24.07 -12.93
CA ASN A 215 0.92 25.12 -12.00
C ASN A 215 -0.20 24.69 -11.04
N LYS A 216 -0.47 23.39 -10.93
CA LYS A 216 -1.42 22.84 -9.95
C LYS A 216 -0.71 21.86 -9.02
N LYS A 217 -1.37 21.56 -7.91
CA LYS A 217 -0.92 20.53 -6.97
C LYS A 217 -0.95 19.15 -7.64
N LYS A 218 0.05 18.32 -7.37
CA LYS A 218 0.07 16.91 -7.80
C LYS A 218 -0.86 16.11 -6.90
N PHE A 219 -1.65 15.23 -7.49
CA PHE A 219 -2.61 14.38 -6.79
C PHE A 219 -2.29 12.90 -6.98
N PHE A 220 -2.26 12.18 -5.89
CA PHE A 220 -2.22 10.72 -5.89
C PHE A 220 -3.44 10.19 -5.13
N LYS A 221 -4.14 9.24 -5.73
CA LYS A 221 -5.29 8.56 -5.11
C LYS A 221 -5.12 7.06 -5.23
N ALA A 222 -5.32 6.35 -4.14
CA ALA A 222 -5.45 4.90 -4.14
C ALA A 222 -6.74 4.49 -3.41
N SER A 223 -7.38 3.42 -3.87
CA SER A 223 -8.58 2.90 -3.22
C SER A 223 -8.59 1.38 -3.24
N ILE A 224 -9.06 0.80 -2.14
CA ILE A 224 -9.34 -0.63 -1.98
C ILE A 224 -10.82 -0.77 -1.64
N PRO A 225 -11.72 -0.93 -2.66
CA PRO A 225 -13.17 -0.88 -2.44
C PRO A 225 -13.68 -1.93 -1.45
N ASN A 226 -13.13 -3.14 -1.48
CA ASN A 226 -13.55 -4.23 -0.60
C ASN A 226 -13.29 -3.95 0.89
N LEU A 227 -12.29 -3.10 1.19
CA LEU A 227 -11.96 -2.69 2.54
C LEU A 227 -12.53 -1.30 2.89
N ASN A 228 -13.29 -0.71 1.98
CA ASN A 228 -13.76 0.68 2.09
C ASN A 228 -12.63 1.66 2.46
N MET A 229 -11.44 1.42 1.88
CA MET A 229 -10.23 2.20 2.13
C MET A 229 -9.94 3.14 0.97
N ASN A 230 -9.71 4.41 1.28
CA ASN A 230 -9.26 5.43 0.34
C ASN A 230 -8.01 6.12 0.88
N LEU A 231 -7.07 6.38 0.00
CA LEU A 231 -5.86 7.15 0.24
C LEU A 231 -5.78 8.28 -0.77
N ASP A 232 -5.79 9.51 -0.32
CA ASP A 232 -5.60 10.71 -1.12
C ASP A 232 -4.34 11.43 -0.67
N ILE A 233 -3.40 11.72 -1.58
CA ILE A 233 -2.21 12.51 -1.30
C ILE A 233 -2.23 13.73 -2.23
N ILE A 234 -2.04 14.90 -1.64
CA ILE A 234 -1.92 16.18 -2.32
C ILE A 234 -0.52 16.70 -2.03
N PHE A 235 0.33 16.77 -3.04
CA PHE A 235 1.67 17.33 -2.90
C PHE A 235 1.65 18.86 -3.10
N ASP A 236 2.46 19.57 -2.35
CA ASP A 236 2.59 21.01 -2.52
C ASP A 236 3.25 21.36 -3.85
N GLN A 237 3.01 22.58 -4.34
CA GLN A 237 3.55 23.02 -5.64
C GLN A 237 5.08 23.02 -5.66
N GLN A 238 5.72 23.36 -4.54
CA GLN A 238 7.18 23.38 -4.39
C GLN A 238 7.77 22.01 -4.06
N SER A 239 6.92 20.98 -3.91
CA SER A 239 7.36 19.62 -3.60
C SER A 239 8.24 19.08 -4.74
N SER A 240 9.48 18.76 -4.40
CA SER A 240 10.47 18.11 -5.28
C SER A 240 10.73 16.69 -4.82
N LEU A 241 11.43 15.90 -5.65
CA LEU A 241 11.84 14.55 -5.26
C LEU A 241 12.88 14.53 -4.14
N GLU A 242 13.55 15.68 -3.92
CA GLU A 242 14.51 15.85 -2.83
C GLU A 242 13.87 16.34 -1.52
N ASN A 243 12.70 16.96 -1.61
CA ASN A 243 11.93 17.38 -0.45
C ASN A 243 10.45 17.30 -0.78
N LEU A 244 9.85 16.16 -0.47
CA LEU A 244 8.42 15.93 -0.64
C LEU A 244 7.67 16.60 0.50
N SER A 245 6.69 17.43 0.17
CA SER A 245 5.77 18.00 1.14
C SER A 245 4.34 17.95 0.65
N GLY A 246 3.41 17.87 1.58
CA GLY A 246 2.02 17.78 1.22
C GLY A 246 1.12 17.25 2.34
N GLN A 247 -0.07 16.85 1.94
CA GLN A 247 -1.09 16.32 2.82
C GLN A 247 -1.52 14.94 2.34
N MET A 248 -1.59 13.97 3.26
CA MET A 248 -2.10 12.62 3.02
C MET A 248 -3.34 12.40 3.88
N ARG A 249 -4.41 11.95 3.25
CA ARG A 249 -5.65 11.54 3.89
C ARG A 249 -5.89 10.06 3.65
N VAL A 250 -6.08 9.30 4.73
CA VAL A 250 -6.52 7.91 4.69
C VAL A 250 -7.89 7.81 5.33
N ASP A 251 -8.86 7.33 4.56
CA ASP A 251 -10.19 6.97 5.07
C ASP A 251 -10.25 5.44 5.14
N LEU A 252 -10.48 4.90 6.31
CA LEU A 252 -10.61 3.45 6.56
C LEU A 252 -11.67 3.20 7.63
N LEU A 253 -12.72 2.45 7.28
CA LEU A 253 -13.75 2.00 8.23
C LEU A 253 -14.23 3.14 9.15
N GLU A 254 -14.69 4.26 8.57
CA GLU A 254 -15.13 5.46 9.30
C GLU A 254 -14.05 6.18 10.13
N THR A 255 -12.79 5.79 9.94
CA THR A 255 -11.64 6.43 10.55
C THR A 255 -10.93 7.29 9.52
N ILE A 256 -10.61 8.53 9.90
CA ILE A 256 -9.85 9.48 9.07
C ILE A 256 -8.50 9.70 9.73
N LEU A 257 -7.45 9.39 8.98
CA LEU A 257 -6.09 9.80 9.29
C LEU A 257 -5.70 10.90 8.32
N MET A 258 -5.32 12.07 8.84
CA MET A 258 -4.80 13.18 8.06
C MET A 258 -3.37 13.46 8.49
N LEU A 259 -2.43 13.37 7.56
CA LEU A 259 -1.01 13.64 7.80
C LEU A 259 -0.58 14.83 6.94
N ASN A 260 -0.05 15.87 7.56
CA ASN A 260 0.72 16.90 6.87
C ASN A 260 2.18 16.53 7.02
N PHE A 261 2.87 16.31 5.92
CA PHE A 261 4.22 15.76 5.91
C PHE A 261 5.20 16.63 5.12
N SER A 262 6.46 16.62 5.54
CA SER A 262 7.57 17.19 4.78
C SER A 262 8.85 16.40 5.02
N GLY A 263 9.64 16.15 3.98
CA GLY A 263 10.91 15.42 4.06
C GLY A 263 11.27 14.68 2.79
N LYS A 264 12.38 13.94 2.82
CA LYS A 264 12.85 13.12 1.70
C LYS A 264 12.75 11.61 2.02
N LYS A 265 13.55 11.15 2.94
CA LYS A 265 13.54 9.79 3.49
C LYS A 265 13.02 9.78 4.92
N ASN A 266 13.24 10.88 5.61
CA ASN A 266 12.71 11.13 6.94
C ASN A 266 11.64 12.22 6.84
N PHE A 267 10.40 11.86 7.13
CA PHE A 267 9.24 12.72 7.02
C PHE A 267 8.82 13.24 8.38
N ILE A 268 8.81 14.55 8.52
CA ILE A 268 8.28 15.24 9.70
C ILE A 268 6.77 15.38 9.52
N LEU A 269 6.02 14.97 10.53
CA LEU A 269 4.57 15.11 10.61
C LEU A 269 4.21 16.29 11.51
N SER A 270 3.43 17.22 10.97
CA SER A 270 2.97 18.41 11.69
C SER A 270 1.46 18.56 11.51
N GLU A 271 0.76 19.14 12.49
CA GLU A 271 -0.68 19.43 12.40
C GLU A 271 -1.53 18.27 11.84
N SER A 272 -1.10 17.07 12.12
CA SER A 272 -1.76 15.84 11.69
C SER A 272 -2.81 15.41 12.71
N PHE A 273 -3.79 14.60 12.29
CA PHE A 273 -4.79 14.09 13.21
C PHE A 273 -5.31 12.71 12.81
N PHE A 274 -5.78 11.98 13.81
CA PHE A 274 -6.48 10.72 13.67
C PHE A 274 -7.85 10.86 14.33
N ARG A 275 -8.93 10.59 13.59
CA ARG A 275 -10.30 10.80 14.06
C ARG A 275 -11.24 9.68 13.61
N ASN A 276 -12.07 9.22 14.56
CA ASN A 276 -13.25 8.42 14.28
C ASN A 276 -14.40 8.81 15.25
N LYS A 277 -15.47 8.03 15.29
CA LYS A 277 -16.60 8.29 16.22
C LYS A 277 -16.19 8.29 17.70
N PHE A 278 -15.16 7.52 18.04
CA PHE A 278 -14.77 7.24 19.43
C PHE A 278 -13.46 7.90 19.84
N LEU A 279 -12.64 8.28 18.87
CA LEU A 279 -11.31 8.83 19.08
C LEU A 279 -11.11 10.10 18.25
N ASN A 280 -10.59 11.13 18.90
CA ASN A 280 -10.08 12.33 18.24
C ASN A 280 -8.74 12.69 18.84
N SER A 281 -7.68 12.62 18.04
CA SER A 281 -6.32 12.90 18.47
C SER A 281 -5.58 13.79 17.48
N GLN A 282 -4.70 14.63 17.99
CA GLN A 282 -3.65 15.27 17.19
C GLN A 282 -2.44 14.34 17.12
N LEU A 283 -1.73 14.37 16.01
CA LEU A 283 -0.56 13.55 15.74
C LEU A 283 0.60 14.43 15.31
N LYS A 284 1.77 14.21 15.91
CA LYS A 284 3.06 14.80 15.51
C LYS A 284 4.12 13.72 15.55
N GLY A 285 5.21 13.90 14.84
CA GLY A 285 6.36 13.00 14.91
C GLY A 285 7.11 12.86 13.61
N ASN A 286 7.84 11.76 13.49
CA ASN A 286 8.68 11.48 12.34
C ASN A 286 8.42 10.06 11.83
N ILE A 287 8.53 9.88 10.51
CA ILE A 287 8.53 8.58 9.84
C ILE A 287 9.75 8.52 8.94
N SER A 288 10.60 7.52 9.11
CA SER A 288 11.80 7.31 8.31
C SER A 288 11.70 6.03 7.46
N PHE A 289 12.17 6.12 6.21
CA PHE A 289 12.27 5.03 5.25
C PHE A 289 13.73 4.82 4.79
N GLU A 290 14.71 5.06 5.66
CA GLU A 290 16.13 4.93 5.29
C GLU A 290 16.51 3.46 5.06
N GLU A 291 17.09 2.79 6.06
CA GLU A 291 17.45 1.36 5.94
C GLU A 291 16.32 0.44 6.39
N ASN A 292 15.61 0.84 7.45
CA ASN A 292 14.43 0.18 7.97
C ASN A 292 13.30 1.20 8.13
N PHE A 293 12.06 0.72 8.07
CA PHE A 293 10.92 1.56 8.41
C PHE A 293 10.96 1.88 9.91
N PHE A 294 11.06 3.16 10.24
CA PHE A 294 11.08 3.65 11.61
C PHE A 294 10.08 4.79 11.80
N PHE A 295 9.43 4.83 12.95
CA PHE A 295 8.55 5.94 13.33
C PHE A 295 8.71 6.35 14.79
N ASP A 296 8.59 7.65 15.07
CA ASP A 296 8.44 8.23 16.40
C ASP A 296 7.24 9.17 16.38
N LEU A 297 6.13 8.70 16.95
CA LEU A 297 4.83 9.35 16.85
C LEU A 297 4.33 9.74 18.24
N ASN A 298 3.79 10.95 18.35
CA ASN A 298 3.17 11.47 19.55
C ASN A 298 1.68 11.78 19.27
N PHE A 299 0.79 11.04 19.95
CA PHE A 299 -0.64 11.21 19.91
C PHE A 299 -1.14 12.01 21.11
N MET A 300 -1.64 13.21 20.88
CA MET A 300 -2.37 13.99 21.88
C MET A 300 -3.85 13.74 21.73
N VAL A 301 -4.41 12.90 22.60
CA VAL A 301 -5.81 12.48 22.52
C VAL A 301 -6.69 13.51 23.19
N ASN A 302 -7.58 14.13 22.42
CA ASN A 302 -8.52 15.13 22.92
C ASN A 302 -9.81 14.49 23.45
N LYS A 303 -10.23 13.39 22.80
CA LYS A 303 -11.43 12.64 23.17
C LYS A 303 -11.24 11.17 22.85
N ILE A 304 -11.56 10.31 23.80
CA ILE A 304 -11.59 8.86 23.61
C ILE A 304 -12.78 8.26 24.37
N ASP A 305 -13.53 7.40 23.71
CA ASP A 305 -14.44 6.45 24.34
C ASP A 305 -13.79 5.05 24.22
N LEU A 306 -13.01 4.71 25.24
CA LEU A 306 -12.18 3.50 25.21
C LEU A 306 -13.03 2.24 25.06
N ARG A 307 -14.18 2.15 25.73
CA ARG A 307 -15.06 0.98 25.64
C ARG A 307 -15.57 0.77 24.21
N LYS A 308 -16.09 1.81 23.57
CA LYS A 308 -16.60 1.72 22.19
C LYS A 308 -15.48 1.47 21.19
N LEU A 309 -14.32 2.08 21.39
CA LEU A 309 -13.14 1.86 20.54
C LEU A 309 -12.72 0.40 20.55
N LEU A 310 -12.57 -0.19 21.74
CA LEU A 310 -12.18 -1.59 21.88
C LEU A 310 -13.26 -2.53 21.33
N PHE A 311 -14.53 -2.27 21.63
CA PHE A 311 -15.62 -3.04 21.07
C PHE A 311 -15.62 -3.00 19.54
N TYR A 312 -15.40 -1.84 18.93
CA TYR A 312 -15.35 -1.69 17.48
C TYR A 312 -14.22 -2.51 16.83
N TYR A 313 -13.03 -2.56 17.43
CA TYR A 313 -11.89 -3.28 16.87
C TYR A 313 -11.90 -4.79 17.17
N PHE A 314 -12.48 -5.22 18.28
CA PHE A 314 -12.45 -6.62 18.71
C PHE A 314 -13.76 -7.39 18.50
N SER A 315 -14.87 -6.72 18.16
CA SER A 315 -16.17 -7.36 17.89
C SER A 315 -16.32 -7.93 16.48
N SER A 316 -15.38 -7.70 15.57
CA SER A 316 -15.43 -8.31 14.24
C SER A 316 -15.15 -9.81 14.35
N ASP A 317 -16.08 -10.64 13.85
CA ASP A 317 -16.07 -12.11 13.85
C ASP A 317 -14.87 -12.80 13.17
N ASN A 318 -13.88 -12.05 12.75
CA ASN A 318 -12.65 -12.61 12.22
C ASN A 318 -11.75 -13.05 13.36
N ASN A 319 -11.72 -14.36 13.60
CA ASN A 319 -10.96 -15.10 14.60
C ASN A 319 -9.43 -14.92 14.58
N ARG A 320 -8.91 -13.89 13.94
CA ARG A 320 -7.50 -13.49 14.00
C ARG A 320 -7.48 -12.00 14.29
N ASN A 321 -6.98 -11.62 15.47
CA ASN A 321 -6.71 -10.23 15.80
C ASN A 321 -5.73 -9.65 14.76
N PRO A 322 -6.19 -8.92 13.72
CA PRO A 322 -5.31 -8.43 12.66
C PRO A 322 -4.35 -7.33 13.16
N LEU A 323 -4.60 -6.81 14.37
CA LEU A 323 -3.75 -5.77 14.97
C LEU A 323 -2.46 -6.32 15.60
N ILE A 324 -2.40 -7.59 15.90
CA ILE A 324 -1.26 -8.19 16.63
C ILE A 324 -0.57 -9.28 15.80
N SER A 325 -1.31 -10.02 14.96
CA SER A 325 -0.72 -11.01 14.07
C SER A 325 -0.10 -10.34 12.85
N GLY A 326 1.21 -10.46 12.68
CA GLY A 326 1.92 -10.02 11.48
C GLY A 326 2.56 -8.63 11.59
N ILE A 327 2.92 -8.18 12.79
CA ILE A 327 3.82 -7.03 12.91
C ILE A 327 5.17 -7.46 12.33
N SER A 328 5.47 -6.94 11.15
CA SER A 328 6.72 -7.25 10.45
C SER A 328 7.93 -6.93 11.34
N LYS A 329 8.89 -7.86 11.39
CA LYS A 329 10.20 -7.65 12.07
C LYS A 329 10.98 -6.43 11.56
N LYS A 330 10.52 -5.83 10.45
CA LYS A 330 11.09 -4.62 9.86
C LYS A 330 10.45 -3.32 10.36
N ILE A 331 9.36 -3.41 11.15
CA ILE A 331 8.70 -2.24 11.71
C ILE A 331 9.35 -1.95 13.05
N ASN A 332 10.04 -0.81 13.14
CA ASN A 332 10.62 -0.30 14.36
C ASN A 332 10.08 1.09 14.65
N GLY A 333 9.91 1.43 15.92
CA GLY A 333 9.46 2.78 16.24
C GLY A 333 8.87 2.92 17.63
N LYS A 334 8.42 4.13 17.91
CA LYS A 334 7.87 4.52 19.20
C LYS A 334 6.57 5.28 19.03
N ILE A 335 5.57 4.95 19.82
CA ILE A 335 4.30 5.69 19.92
C ILE A 335 4.16 6.18 21.36
N LYS A 336 4.05 7.49 21.53
CA LYS A 336 3.64 8.12 22.79
C LYS A 336 2.20 8.56 22.67
N ILE A 337 1.38 8.24 23.66
CA ILE A 337 -0.03 8.61 23.74
C ILE A 337 -0.22 9.41 25.01
N GLN A 338 -0.79 10.60 24.89
CA GLN A 338 -1.14 11.47 26.00
C GLN A 338 -2.62 11.82 25.93
N ASN A 339 -3.33 11.64 27.03
CA ASN A 339 -4.75 11.97 27.14
C ASN A 339 -5.04 12.66 28.47
N LYS A 340 -5.60 13.86 28.42
CA LYS A 340 -5.93 14.63 29.62
C LYS A 340 -7.13 14.05 30.37
N SER A 341 -8.12 13.55 29.66
CA SER A 341 -9.32 13.01 30.30
C SER A 341 -10.14 12.17 29.31
N SER A 342 -10.61 11.02 29.80
CA SER A 342 -11.50 10.13 29.04
C SER A 342 -12.50 9.47 29.94
N ASN A 343 -13.58 8.96 29.37
CA ASN A 343 -14.54 8.11 30.06
C ASN A 343 -14.20 6.64 29.79
N SER A 344 -14.16 5.86 30.85
CA SER A 344 -13.99 4.40 30.75
C SER A 344 -15.19 3.70 31.42
N PHE A 345 -15.18 2.37 31.31
CA PHE A 345 -16.17 1.50 31.97
C PHE A 345 -16.07 1.56 33.52
N ILE A 346 -14.89 1.92 34.07
CA ILE A 346 -14.69 2.11 35.52
C ILE A 346 -14.77 3.58 35.97
N GLY A 347 -15.22 4.48 35.10
CA GLY A 347 -15.38 5.91 35.39
C GLY A 347 -14.40 6.79 34.66
N LYS A 348 -14.24 8.02 35.10
CA LYS A 348 -13.37 9.00 34.48
C LYS A 348 -11.90 8.69 34.73
N ILE A 349 -11.11 8.64 33.67
CA ILE A 349 -9.65 8.48 33.69
C ILE A 349 -9.04 9.83 33.28
N ASN A 350 -8.02 10.26 34.00
CA ASN A 350 -7.30 11.50 33.73
C ASN A 350 -5.79 11.21 33.56
N ASN A 351 -5.11 12.16 32.91
CA ASN A 351 -3.65 12.15 32.78
C ASN A 351 -3.08 10.78 32.32
N THR A 352 -3.72 10.18 31.29
CA THR A 352 -3.20 8.94 30.77
C THR A 352 -2.00 9.23 29.89
N GLU A 353 -0.88 8.57 30.19
CA GLU A 353 0.31 8.53 29.36
C GLU A 353 0.64 7.08 29.04
N ALA A 354 0.92 6.80 27.77
CA ALA A 354 1.35 5.47 27.34
C ALA A 354 2.49 5.60 26.35
N THR A 355 3.45 4.68 26.45
CA THR A 355 4.57 4.56 25.51
C THR A 355 4.65 3.13 25.00
N LEU A 356 4.50 2.98 23.69
CA LEU A 356 4.65 1.70 23.00
C LEU A 356 5.93 1.75 22.15
N VAL A 357 6.74 0.71 22.22
CA VAL A 357 7.95 0.54 21.42
C VAL A 357 7.81 -0.73 20.59
N PHE A 358 8.05 -0.59 19.31
CA PHE A 358 8.04 -1.66 18.31
C PHE A 358 9.48 -1.94 17.93
N GLU A 359 9.91 -3.17 18.12
CA GLU A 359 11.30 -3.56 17.85
C GLU A 359 11.37 -5.01 17.42
N ASN A 360 11.82 -5.25 16.17
CA ASN A 360 12.08 -6.60 15.63
C ASN A 360 10.91 -7.59 15.79
N GLY A 361 9.68 -7.12 15.57
CA GLY A 361 8.46 -7.92 15.70
C GLY A 361 7.88 -8.00 17.13
N ASN A 362 8.59 -7.48 18.11
CA ASN A 362 8.09 -7.35 19.49
C ASN A 362 7.39 -6.00 19.68
N VAL A 363 6.40 -5.98 20.59
CA VAL A 363 5.77 -4.74 21.05
C VAL A 363 5.92 -4.64 22.55
N LYS A 364 6.61 -3.62 22.99
CA LYS A 364 6.80 -3.33 24.40
C LYS A 364 5.96 -2.14 24.81
N ILE A 365 5.11 -2.31 25.79
CA ILE A 365 4.50 -1.21 26.54
C ILE A 365 5.49 -0.83 27.64
N GLU A 366 6.25 0.25 27.40
CA GLU A 366 7.24 0.70 28.40
C GLU A 366 6.56 1.29 29.62
N ASN A 367 5.44 1.99 29.41
CA ASN A 367 4.68 2.61 30.47
C ASN A 367 3.25 2.86 29.99
N ILE A 368 2.27 2.50 30.82
CA ILE A 368 0.92 3.08 30.84
C ILE A 368 0.71 3.62 32.23
N SER A 369 0.51 4.92 32.37
CA SER A 369 0.17 5.55 33.63
C SER A 369 -1.17 6.26 33.50
N SER A 370 -2.08 6.09 34.45
CA SER A 370 -3.42 6.71 34.41
C SER A 370 -3.92 7.01 35.83
N ASP A 371 -4.49 8.19 35.98
CA ASP A 371 -5.19 8.61 37.19
C ASP A 371 -6.67 8.32 37.08
N PHE A 372 -7.21 7.55 38.00
CA PHE A 372 -8.66 7.33 38.09
C PHE A 372 -9.33 8.34 39.02
N SER A 373 -10.55 8.65 38.71
CA SER A 373 -11.40 9.43 39.62
C SER A 373 -11.42 8.78 41.03
N ARG A 374 -11.47 9.59 42.07
CA ARG A 374 -11.45 9.17 43.48
C ARG A 374 -10.08 8.75 43.99
N GLY A 375 -8.99 9.25 43.40
CA GLY A 375 -7.64 9.14 43.92
C GLY A 375 -6.98 7.77 43.78
N ALA A 376 -7.34 7.04 42.74
CA ALA A 376 -6.63 5.83 42.35
C ALA A 376 -5.71 6.08 41.16
N LYS A 377 -4.62 5.32 41.08
CA LYS A 377 -3.61 5.35 40.03
C LYS A 377 -3.32 3.94 39.53
N LEU A 378 -3.11 3.81 38.24
CA LEU A 378 -2.67 2.60 37.59
C LEU A 378 -1.40 2.87 36.81
N ASP A 379 -0.35 2.08 37.02
CA ASP A 379 0.85 2.03 36.21
C ASP A 379 1.03 0.59 35.71
N MET A 380 1.32 0.43 34.40
CA MET A 380 1.44 -0.88 33.78
C MET A 380 2.59 -0.90 32.77
N THR A 381 3.29 -2.01 32.72
CA THR A 381 4.23 -2.35 31.65
C THR A 381 3.84 -3.70 31.06
N ALA A 382 4.11 -3.91 29.77
CA ALA A 382 3.88 -5.21 29.14
C ALA A 382 4.85 -5.46 27.97
N LEU A 383 5.11 -6.73 27.70
CA LEU A 383 5.92 -7.18 26.59
C LEU A 383 5.15 -8.24 25.79
N PHE A 384 4.79 -7.88 24.57
CA PHE A 384 4.29 -8.79 23.54
C PHE A 384 5.51 -9.33 22.80
N ARG A 385 5.80 -10.61 22.98
CA ARG A 385 6.85 -11.27 22.21
C ARG A 385 6.32 -11.68 20.86
N ASP A 386 7.20 -12.00 19.92
CA ASP A 386 6.87 -12.42 18.55
C ASP A 386 5.60 -13.29 18.50
N VAL A 387 4.47 -12.67 18.18
CA VAL A 387 3.13 -13.24 18.35
C VAL A 387 2.89 -14.42 17.39
N GLU A 388 3.71 -14.56 16.33
CA GLU A 388 3.63 -15.70 15.43
C GLU A 388 4.15 -16.99 16.05
N VAL A 389 5.06 -16.87 17.03
CA VAL A 389 5.75 -18.02 17.66
C VAL A 389 5.22 -18.27 19.07
N ASP A 390 4.92 -17.21 19.84
CA ASP A 390 4.48 -17.30 21.23
C ASP A 390 3.47 -16.20 21.55
N PRO A 391 2.18 -16.49 21.61
CA PRO A 391 1.12 -15.51 21.85
C PRO A 391 1.07 -15.03 23.31
N LEU A 392 2.17 -15.11 24.05
CA LEU A 392 2.24 -14.69 25.43
C LEU A 392 2.57 -13.20 25.58
N VAL A 393 1.84 -12.55 26.47
CA VAL A 393 2.07 -11.17 26.90
C VAL A 393 2.49 -11.17 28.37
N ASP A 394 3.75 -10.93 28.65
CA ASP A 394 4.19 -10.69 30.03
C ASP A 394 3.81 -9.28 30.46
N PHE A 395 3.25 -9.13 31.68
CA PHE A 395 2.85 -7.83 32.19
C PHE A 395 3.25 -7.65 33.69
N SER A 396 3.40 -6.37 34.04
CA SER A 396 3.46 -5.94 35.45
C SER A 396 2.54 -4.74 35.63
N LEU A 397 1.69 -4.77 36.62
CA LEU A 397 0.68 -3.78 36.93
C LEU A 397 0.82 -3.32 38.35
N ASN A 398 0.84 -2.01 38.57
CA ASN A 398 0.82 -1.40 39.91
C ASN A 398 -0.43 -0.54 40.03
N PHE A 399 -1.32 -0.92 40.91
CA PHE A 399 -2.52 -0.17 41.26
C PHE A 399 -2.37 0.40 42.63
N SER A 400 -2.73 1.67 42.83
CA SER A 400 -2.73 2.30 44.17
C SER A 400 -3.94 3.23 44.31
N THR A 401 -4.42 3.35 45.56
CA THR A 401 -5.44 4.34 45.91
C THR A 401 -5.17 4.88 47.31
N VAL A 402 -5.40 6.18 47.46
CA VAL A 402 -5.24 6.86 48.79
C VAL A 402 -6.41 6.57 49.74
N ASN A 403 -7.55 6.14 49.21
CA ASN A 403 -8.71 5.76 50.01
C ASN A 403 -9.47 4.62 49.31
N ALA A 404 -9.23 3.40 49.78
CA ALA A 404 -9.79 2.19 49.21
C ALA A 404 -11.32 2.18 49.25
N LYS A 405 -11.94 2.52 50.36
CA LYS A 405 -13.41 2.61 50.51
C LYS A 405 -14.02 3.53 49.45
N LYS A 406 -13.46 4.74 49.24
CA LYS A 406 -13.95 5.70 48.26
C LYS A 406 -13.81 5.17 46.85
N PHE A 407 -12.75 4.45 46.51
CA PHE A 407 -12.54 3.84 45.22
C PHE A 407 -13.47 2.65 44.98
N PHE A 408 -13.50 1.68 45.92
CA PHE A 408 -14.24 0.43 45.75
C PHE A 408 -15.76 0.57 45.92
N ARG A 409 -16.26 1.67 46.46
CA ARG A 409 -17.70 1.98 46.50
C ARG A 409 -18.39 1.90 45.13
N ARG A 410 -17.66 2.11 44.04
CA ARG A 410 -18.19 1.93 42.67
C ARG A 410 -18.49 0.47 42.31
N PHE A 411 -17.84 -0.47 43.01
CA PHE A 411 -18.04 -1.90 42.85
C PHE A 411 -19.04 -2.46 43.91
N ASP A 412 -19.74 -1.58 44.63
CA ASP A 412 -20.62 -1.89 45.75
C ASP A 412 -19.91 -2.65 46.87
N LEU A 413 -18.65 -2.31 47.09
CA LEU A 413 -17.85 -2.79 48.23
C LEU A 413 -17.79 -1.67 49.26
N TYR A 414 -18.55 -1.84 50.34
CA TYR A 414 -18.75 -0.81 51.37
C TYR A 414 -17.95 -1.07 52.64
N ASP A 415 -17.56 -2.33 52.87
CA ASP A 415 -16.88 -2.78 54.08
C ASP A 415 -15.35 -2.73 53.94
N VAL A 416 -14.84 -2.08 52.91
CA VAL A 416 -13.42 -1.85 52.74
C VAL A 416 -12.99 -0.65 53.58
N ASP A 417 -11.84 -0.80 54.27
CA ASP A 417 -11.27 0.26 55.08
C ASP A 417 -10.98 1.55 54.33
N GLU A 418 -11.05 2.70 55.01
CA GLU A 418 -10.73 4.02 54.45
C GLU A 418 -9.22 4.27 54.28
N LYS A 419 -8.39 3.24 54.36
CA LYS A 419 -6.93 3.33 54.24
C LYS A 419 -6.45 3.35 52.83
N ALA A 420 -5.21 3.77 52.60
CA ALA A 420 -4.51 3.59 51.37
C ALA A 420 -4.32 2.09 51.09
N LEU A 421 -4.44 1.73 49.80
CA LEU A 421 -4.28 0.35 49.36
C LEU A 421 -3.47 0.33 48.07
N SER A 422 -2.52 -0.58 47.96
CA SER A 422 -1.78 -0.81 46.74
C SER A 422 -1.66 -2.30 46.41
N PHE A 423 -1.63 -2.61 45.11
CA PHE A 423 -1.38 -3.95 44.60
C PHE A 423 -0.34 -3.87 43.48
N PHE A 424 0.70 -4.68 43.60
CA PHE A 424 1.59 -5.00 42.49
C PHE A 424 1.26 -6.41 42.02
N VAL A 425 0.99 -6.54 40.71
CA VAL A 425 0.62 -7.81 40.07
C VAL A 425 1.55 -8.08 38.93
N LYS A 426 2.15 -9.26 38.87
CA LYS A 426 2.98 -9.73 37.77
C LYS A 426 2.42 -11.02 37.21
N GLY A 427 2.33 -11.13 35.90
CA GLY A 427 1.76 -12.31 35.26
C GLY A 427 2.03 -12.35 33.76
N SER A 428 1.34 -13.28 33.10
CA SER A 428 1.33 -13.39 31.67
C SER A 428 -0.10 -13.70 31.19
N VAL A 429 -0.41 -13.26 29.95
CA VAL A 429 -1.68 -13.55 29.26
C VAL A 429 -1.35 -14.36 28.03
N ASN A 430 -1.97 -15.53 27.87
CA ASN A 430 -1.99 -16.24 26.60
C ASN A 430 -3.15 -15.71 25.76
N LEU A 431 -2.83 -15.09 24.61
CA LEU A 431 -3.84 -14.45 23.75
C LEU A 431 -4.69 -15.46 22.97
N GLU A 432 -4.16 -16.67 22.69
CA GLU A 432 -4.89 -17.73 21.99
C GLU A 432 -5.82 -18.46 22.94
N GLU A 433 -5.30 -18.92 24.10
CA GLU A 433 -6.08 -19.61 25.11
C GLU A 433 -6.99 -18.66 25.90
N ARG A 434 -6.74 -17.35 25.81
CA ARG A 434 -7.46 -16.30 26.57
C ARG A 434 -7.39 -16.54 28.07
N LYS A 435 -6.23 -16.94 28.56
CA LYS A 435 -5.99 -17.22 29.97
C LYS A 435 -4.91 -16.33 30.54
N ILE A 436 -5.13 -15.84 31.75
CA ILE A 436 -4.11 -15.18 32.56
C ILE A 436 -3.43 -16.22 33.45
N LYS A 437 -2.13 -16.05 33.63
CA LYS A 437 -1.35 -16.78 34.64
C LYS A 437 -0.65 -15.76 35.53
N LEU A 438 -0.99 -15.78 36.82
CA LEU A 438 -0.45 -14.87 37.83
C LEU A 438 0.82 -15.46 38.42
N LYS A 439 1.91 -14.67 38.44
CA LYS A 439 3.21 -15.07 38.98
C LYS A 439 3.43 -14.56 40.39
N GLU A 440 2.98 -13.34 40.67
CA GLU A 440 3.19 -12.66 41.95
C GLU A 440 2.11 -11.60 42.17
N ILE A 441 1.65 -11.51 43.42
CA ILE A 441 0.81 -10.41 43.89
C ILE A 441 1.39 -9.93 45.22
N ILE A 442 1.63 -8.60 45.32
CA ILE A 442 2.11 -7.96 46.55
C ILE A 442 1.07 -6.90 46.93
N LYS A 443 0.58 -6.94 48.15
CA LYS A 443 -0.36 -5.97 48.73
C LYS A 443 0.43 -5.03 49.66
N ASN A 444 0.10 -3.73 49.61
CA ASN A 444 0.69 -2.69 50.44
C ASN A 444 2.24 -2.66 50.46
N ASN A 445 2.86 -2.98 49.34
CA ASN A 445 4.30 -3.03 49.07
C ASN A 445 5.11 -4.10 49.84
N ASN A 446 4.57 -4.78 50.84
CA ASN A 446 5.31 -5.71 51.71
C ASN A 446 4.65 -7.07 51.87
N GLU A 447 3.35 -7.17 51.70
CA GLU A 447 2.57 -8.37 51.95
C GLU A 447 2.46 -9.20 50.65
N ARG A 448 3.19 -10.33 50.57
CA ARG A 448 3.09 -11.25 49.42
C ARG A 448 1.91 -12.19 49.63
N ILE A 449 1.03 -12.23 48.65
CA ILE A 449 -0.10 -13.16 48.63
C ILE A 449 0.42 -14.59 48.42
N GLY A 450 -0.05 -15.53 49.22
CA GLY A 450 0.33 -16.92 49.21
C GLY A 450 -0.10 -17.62 47.89
N LYS A 451 0.65 -18.67 47.49
CA LYS A 451 0.40 -19.41 46.21
C LYS A 451 -1.04 -19.90 46.08
N LYS A 452 -1.66 -20.38 47.17
CA LYS A 452 -3.04 -20.87 47.16
C LYS A 452 -4.03 -19.79 46.77
N ASN A 453 -3.85 -18.60 47.36
CA ASN A 453 -4.70 -17.44 47.08
C ASN A 453 -4.44 -16.87 45.69
N ILE A 454 -3.18 -16.87 45.19
CA ILE A 454 -2.87 -16.52 43.77
C ILE A 454 -3.61 -17.44 42.80
N LEU A 455 -3.56 -18.75 43.02
CA LEU A 455 -4.27 -19.73 42.17
C LEU A 455 -5.79 -19.53 42.19
N PHE A 456 -6.34 -19.20 43.36
CA PHE A 456 -7.76 -18.89 43.47
C PHE A 456 -8.11 -17.63 42.70
N ILE A 457 -7.36 -16.55 42.87
CA ILE A 457 -7.56 -15.28 42.12
C ILE A 457 -7.44 -15.50 40.59
N GLU A 458 -6.44 -16.27 40.16
CA GLU A 458 -6.21 -16.64 38.75
C GLU A 458 -7.40 -17.40 38.21
N LYS A 459 -7.90 -18.40 38.94
CA LYS A 459 -9.09 -19.17 38.52
C LYS A 459 -10.32 -18.30 38.41
N GLU A 460 -10.63 -17.52 39.43
CA GLU A 460 -11.77 -16.60 39.46
C GLU A 460 -11.70 -15.60 38.32
N PHE A 461 -10.52 -15.09 38.00
CA PHE A 461 -10.32 -14.17 36.88
C PHE A 461 -10.57 -14.84 35.52
N ASN A 462 -10.01 -16.03 35.31
CA ASN A 462 -10.18 -16.78 34.06
C ASN A 462 -11.63 -17.22 33.85
N GLU A 463 -12.34 -17.66 34.89
CA GLU A 463 -13.71 -18.16 34.80
C GLU A 463 -14.77 -17.03 34.78
N ASN A 464 -14.54 -15.91 35.43
CA ASN A 464 -15.53 -14.87 35.61
C ASN A 464 -15.26 -13.58 34.81
N VAL A 465 -14.01 -13.33 34.37
CA VAL A 465 -13.63 -12.08 33.69
C VAL A 465 -13.31 -12.31 32.22
N ILE A 466 -12.54 -13.34 31.86
CA ILE A 466 -12.10 -13.58 30.48
C ILE A 466 -12.82 -14.79 29.84
N ASP A 467 -13.96 -15.14 30.31
CA ASP A 467 -14.66 -16.35 29.92
C ASP A 467 -14.91 -16.50 28.38
N THR A 468 -15.41 -15.46 27.73
CA THR A 468 -15.81 -15.53 26.32
C THR A 468 -14.97 -14.69 25.38
N SER A 469 -14.42 -13.57 25.84
CA SER A 469 -13.68 -12.61 25.01
C SER A 469 -12.71 -11.79 25.84
N ILE A 470 -11.60 -11.34 25.21
CA ILE A 470 -10.73 -10.29 25.78
C ILE A 470 -11.52 -9.00 26.07
N LEU A 471 -12.60 -8.75 25.34
CA LEU A 471 -13.51 -7.62 25.60
C LEU A 471 -14.19 -7.68 26.98
N ASP A 472 -14.28 -8.86 27.56
CA ASP A 472 -14.85 -9.07 28.89
C ASP A 472 -14.01 -8.40 29.98
N LEU A 473 -12.73 -8.14 29.74
CA LEU A 473 -11.87 -7.28 30.57
C LEU A 473 -12.45 -5.86 30.76
N PHE A 474 -13.32 -5.45 29.87
CA PHE A 474 -13.97 -4.13 29.88
C PHE A 474 -15.42 -4.20 30.30
N ASP A 475 -15.88 -5.38 30.75
CA ASP A 475 -17.21 -5.55 31.32
C ASP A 475 -17.19 -5.20 32.83
N PHE A 476 -17.84 -4.07 33.14
CA PHE A 476 -17.91 -3.59 34.50
C PHE A 476 -18.57 -4.60 35.46
N PHE A 477 -19.58 -5.33 35.04
CA PHE A 477 -20.29 -6.28 35.88
C PHE A 477 -19.44 -7.51 36.21
N LYS A 478 -18.68 -8.01 35.23
CA LYS A 478 -17.74 -9.10 35.44
C LYS A 478 -16.60 -8.70 36.40
N LEU A 479 -16.02 -7.51 36.19
CA LEU A 479 -15.01 -6.96 37.09
C LEU A 479 -15.56 -6.69 38.52
N LYS A 480 -16.81 -6.22 38.60
CA LYS A 480 -17.45 -6.02 39.92
C LYS A 480 -17.63 -7.34 40.67
N LYS A 481 -18.08 -8.41 39.96
CA LYS A 481 -18.22 -9.75 40.56
C LYS A 481 -16.86 -10.25 41.05
N PHE A 482 -15.85 -10.15 40.19
CA PHE A 482 -14.48 -10.55 40.54
C PHE A 482 -13.94 -9.76 41.74
N ALA A 483 -14.09 -8.44 41.78
CA ALA A 483 -13.65 -7.62 42.89
C ALA A 483 -14.34 -8.00 44.21
N LYS A 484 -15.63 -8.36 44.19
CA LYS A 484 -16.35 -8.85 45.37
C LYS A 484 -15.81 -10.17 45.95
N GLN A 485 -15.30 -11.04 45.06
CA GLN A 485 -14.78 -12.35 45.44
C GLN A 485 -13.33 -12.27 45.95
N THR A 486 -12.56 -11.26 45.54
CA THR A 486 -11.10 -11.24 45.74
C THR A 486 -10.57 -10.14 46.66
N VAL A 487 -11.30 -9.02 46.85
CA VAL A 487 -10.79 -7.88 47.64
C VAL A 487 -10.58 -8.24 49.15
N TYR A 488 -11.35 -9.21 49.66
CA TYR A 488 -11.29 -9.62 51.06
C TYR A 488 -10.38 -10.82 51.34
N ILE A 489 -9.60 -11.26 50.31
CA ILE A 489 -8.65 -12.36 50.54
C ILE A 489 -7.53 -11.86 51.45
N GLU A 490 -7.42 -12.46 52.63
CA GLU A 490 -6.34 -12.34 53.57
C GLU A 490 -5.53 -13.65 53.56
N ASP A 491 -4.22 -13.58 53.85
CA ASP A 491 -3.37 -14.76 53.92
C ASP A 491 -3.57 -15.53 55.23
#